data_47a1853a8ded91b3dc91390c209fa70c
#
_entry.id   47a1853a8ded91b3dc91390c209fa70c
#
_cell.length_a   1.000
_cell.length_b   1.000
_cell.length_c   1.000
_cell.angle_alpha   90.00
_cell.angle_beta   90.00
_cell.angle_gamma   90.00
#
_symmetry.space_group_name_H-M   'P 1'
#
loop_
_entity.id
_entity.type
_entity.pdbx_description
1 polymer ?
#
loop_
_entity_poly.entity_id
_entity_poly.type
_entity_poly.pdbx_seq_one_letter_code
_entity_poly.pdbx_strand_id
1 'polypeptide(L)'
;MGKIVFDTATSINGWIADEENSLGWLFAVEGGEEPAEGLVPGAASVMVEGSTTYLWVLNDQDLLAHPEKWREFFGDKPTFVFTTRDLPRPEGADVRFVSGPVSDALPAIREAAGTGDIWVAGGGDLAGQFLDAGALDEIALSIAPVTL
;
A
#
# COMPACT_ATOMS: atom_id res chain seq x y z
N MET A 1 9.85 10.37 -15.07
CA MET A 1 9.06 9.23 -14.56
C MET A 1 9.45 8.96 -13.11
N GLY A 2 8.48 8.89 -12.22
CA GLY A 2 8.73 8.66 -10.80
C GLY A 2 9.15 7.23 -10.48
N LYS A 3 9.56 7.02 -9.23
CA LYS A 3 9.94 5.71 -8.72
C LYS A 3 8.71 4.90 -8.30
N ILE A 4 8.83 3.59 -8.39
CA ILE A 4 7.89 2.65 -7.77
C ILE A 4 8.54 2.11 -6.51
N VAL A 5 7.93 2.40 -5.36
CA VAL A 5 8.50 2.11 -4.05
C VAL A 5 7.56 1.20 -3.27
N PHE A 6 8.08 0.06 -2.80
CA PHE A 6 7.39 -0.76 -1.83
C PHE A 6 7.76 -0.28 -0.43
N ASP A 7 6.84 0.40 0.23
CA ASP A 7 7.03 0.98 1.56
C ASP A 7 6.07 0.29 2.54
N THR A 8 6.63 -0.41 3.51
CA THR A 8 5.85 -1.19 4.47
C THR A 8 6.58 -1.34 5.81
N ALA A 9 5.82 -1.68 6.84
CA ALA A 9 6.35 -2.09 8.13
C ALA A 9 6.49 -3.61 8.20
N THR A 10 7.54 -4.10 8.82
CA THR A 10 7.77 -5.52 9.01
C THR A 10 8.23 -5.84 10.44
N SER A 11 8.05 -7.09 10.87
CA SER A 11 8.73 -7.65 12.02
C SER A 11 10.22 -7.86 11.71
N ILE A 12 11.04 -8.13 12.74
CA ILE A 12 12.48 -8.42 12.57
C ILE A 12 12.70 -9.62 11.64
N ASN A 13 11.82 -10.62 11.72
CA ASN A 13 11.91 -11.83 10.89
C ASN A 13 11.13 -11.76 9.57
N GLY A 14 10.75 -10.55 9.14
CA GLY A 14 10.29 -10.32 7.77
C GLY A 14 8.79 -10.54 7.52
N TRP A 15 7.96 -10.53 8.55
CA TRP A 15 6.51 -10.66 8.39
C TRP A 15 5.82 -9.29 8.38
N ILE A 16 4.89 -9.12 7.46
CA ILE A 16 4.07 -7.90 7.34
C ILE A 16 2.80 -8.03 8.19
N ALA A 17 2.22 -9.21 8.23
CA ALA A 17 1.00 -9.51 8.98
C ALA A 17 1.17 -10.82 9.76
N ASP A 18 0.35 -11.00 10.79
CA ASP A 18 0.27 -12.26 11.52
C ASP A 18 -0.54 -13.33 10.78
N GLU A 19 -0.74 -14.50 11.40
CA GLU A 19 -1.46 -15.63 10.78
C GLU A 19 -2.93 -15.31 10.48
N GLU A 20 -3.51 -14.33 11.17
CA GLU A 20 -4.86 -13.84 10.95
C GLU A 20 -4.93 -12.66 9.95
N ASN A 21 -3.84 -12.35 9.26
CA ASN A 21 -3.69 -11.17 8.39
C ASN A 21 -3.93 -9.84 9.12
N SER A 22 -3.60 -9.79 10.41
CA SER A 22 -3.76 -8.61 11.24
C SER A 22 -2.46 -7.83 11.36
N LEU A 23 -2.56 -6.51 11.52
CA LEU A 23 -1.48 -5.60 11.89
C LEU A 23 -1.52 -5.22 13.37
N GLY A 24 -2.37 -5.85 14.17
CA GLY A 24 -2.48 -5.58 15.60
C GLY A 24 -1.15 -5.67 16.35
N TRP A 25 -0.28 -6.57 15.93
CA TRP A 25 1.07 -6.72 16.48
C TRP A 25 1.91 -5.44 16.32
N LEU A 26 1.74 -4.71 15.21
CA LEU A 26 2.49 -3.48 14.94
C LEU A 26 2.05 -2.35 15.88
N PHE A 27 0.76 -2.22 16.10
CA PHE A 27 0.21 -1.19 16.98
C PHE A 27 0.48 -1.47 18.47
N ALA A 28 0.85 -2.70 18.82
CA ALA A 28 1.24 -3.07 20.17
C ALA A 28 2.70 -2.72 20.49
N VAL A 29 3.52 -2.35 19.50
CA VAL A 29 4.91 -1.94 19.70
C VAL A 29 4.96 -0.51 20.21
N GLU A 30 5.59 -0.32 21.37
CA GLU A 30 5.75 1.00 21.98
C GLU A 30 7.09 1.64 21.59
N GLY A 31 7.15 2.97 21.67
CA GLY A 31 8.40 3.72 21.59
C GLY A 31 8.90 3.97 20.17
N GLY A 32 8.01 3.98 19.18
CA GLY A 32 8.37 4.36 17.83
C GLY A 32 8.77 5.84 17.75
N GLU A 33 9.98 6.13 17.31
CA GLU A 33 10.41 7.48 16.97
C GLU A 33 10.13 7.74 15.48
N GLU A 34 9.96 9.01 15.12
CA GLU A 34 9.87 9.38 13.72
C GLU A 34 11.20 9.04 13.01
N PRO A 35 11.15 8.46 11.81
CA PRO A 35 12.35 8.18 11.04
C PRO A 35 13.13 9.46 10.75
N ALA A 36 14.45 9.35 10.66
CA ALA A 36 15.28 10.47 10.26
C ALA A 36 14.88 10.99 8.87
N GLU A 37 15.01 12.29 8.70
CA GLU A 37 14.74 12.95 7.42
C GLU A 37 15.54 12.28 6.28
N GLY A 38 14.87 12.01 5.18
CA GLY A 38 15.45 11.35 4.02
C GLY A 38 15.42 9.82 4.04
N LEU A 39 15.02 9.19 5.15
CA LEU A 39 14.82 7.75 5.22
C LEU A 39 13.40 7.32 4.83
N VAL A 40 12.46 8.24 4.83
CA VAL A 40 11.06 7.98 4.44
C VAL A 40 10.87 8.38 2.99
N PRO A 41 10.23 7.56 2.18
CA PRO A 41 9.87 7.95 0.82
C PRO A 41 9.04 9.22 0.82
N GLY A 42 9.23 10.05 -0.20
CA GLY A 42 8.40 11.23 -0.43
C GLY A 42 6.94 10.89 -0.69
N ALA A 43 6.08 11.90 -0.70
CA ALA A 43 4.67 11.71 -1.01
C ALA A 43 4.50 11.12 -2.41
N ALA A 44 3.74 10.03 -2.52
CA ALA A 44 3.42 9.40 -3.78
C ALA A 44 2.21 10.06 -4.45
N SER A 45 2.18 9.99 -5.79
CA SER A 45 1.04 10.48 -6.59
C SER A 45 -0.03 9.41 -6.81
N VAL A 46 0.33 8.14 -6.66
CA VAL A 46 -0.55 6.98 -6.82
C VAL A 46 -0.24 5.96 -5.73
N MET A 47 -1.27 5.32 -5.20
CA MET A 47 -1.15 4.17 -4.32
C MET A 47 -1.60 2.91 -5.05
N VAL A 48 -0.90 1.80 -4.80
CA VAL A 48 -1.24 0.48 -5.34
C VAL A 48 -1.28 -0.52 -4.20
N GLU A 49 -2.32 -1.34 -4.14
CA GLU A 49 -2.45 -2.35 -3.10
C GLU A 49 -3.21 -3.59 -3.59
N GLY A 50 -3.01 -4.70 -2.90
CA GLY A 50 -3.79 -5.91 -3.11
C GLY A 50 -5.11 -5.88 -2.34
N SER A 51 -6.00 -6.84 -2.66
CA SER A 51 -7.33 -6.90 -2.05
C SER A 51 -7.30 -7.12 -0.53
N THR A 52 -6.37 -7.91 -0.02
CA THR A 52 -6.26 -8.17 1.42
C THR A 52 -5.91 -6.90 2.19
N THR A 53 -4.92 -6.14 1.71
CA THR A 53 -4.55 -4.86 2.29
C THR A 53 -5.69 -3.86 2.21
N TYR A 54 -6.33 -3.75 1.05
CA TYR A 54 -7.47 -2.86 0.85
C TYR A 54 -8.62 -3.15 1.82
N LEU A 55 -9.02 -4.42 1.93
CA LEU A 55 -10.11 -4.81 2.84
C LEU A 55 -9.75 -4.58 4.30
N TRP A 56 -8.49 -4.83 4.68
CA TRP A 56 -8.03 -4.55 6.03
C TRP A 56 -8.17 -3.05 6.35
N VAL A 57 -7.72 -2.19 5.45
CA VAL A 57 -7.84 -0.72 5.61
C VAL A 57 -9.29 -0.29 5.74
N LEU A 58 -10.18 -0.82 4.89
CA LEU A 58 -11.62 -0.49 4.96
C LEU A 58 -12.22 -0.86 6.31
N ASN A 59 -11.86 -2.01 6.85
CA ASN A 59 -12.41 -2.53 8.09
C ASN A 59 -11.82 -1.84 9.32
N ASP A 60 -10.51 -1.61 9.34
CA ASP A 60 -9.81 -1.03 10.48
C ASP A 60 -10.34 0.37 10.84
N GLN A 61 -10.65 1.17 9.84
CA GLN A 61 -11.12 2.54 10.00
C GLN A 61 -12.60 2.73 9.71
N ASP A 62 -13.32 1.64 9.44
CA ASP A 62 -14.75 1.68 9.07
C ASP A 62 -15.03 2.70 7.95
N LEU A 63 -14.24 2.62 6.87
CA LEU A 63 -14.23 3.63 5.82
C LEU A 63 -15.46 3.61 4.92
N LEU A 64 -16.20 2.50 4.88
CA LEU A 64 -17.46 2.44 4.14
C LEU A 64 -18.55 3.23 4.84
N ALA A 65 -18.58 3.22 6.18
CA ALA A 65 -19.50 4.01 6.98
C ALA A 65 -19.05 5.47 7.13
N HIS A 66 -17.75 5.72 7.06
CA HIS A 66 -17.12 7.03 7.19
C HIS A 66 -16.22 7.35 6.00
N PRO A 67 -16.79 7.50 4.79
CA PRO A 67 -15.99 7.66 3.57
C PRO A 67 -15.13 8.94 3.53
N GLU A 68 -15.51 9.97 4.29
CA GLU A 68 -14.72 11.19 4.43
C GLU A 68 -13.32 10.95 4.99
N LYS A 69 -13.16 9.90 5.81
CA LYS A 69 -11.86 9.51 6.37
C LYS A 69 -10.87 9.00 5.32
N TRP A 70 -11.37 8.46 4.21
CA TRP A 70 -10.47 8.05 3.13
C TRP A 70 -9.58 9.20 2.68
N ARG A 71 -10.18 10.37 2.43
CA ARG A 71 -9.44 11.56 2.02
C ARG A 71 -8.48 12.05 3.10
N GLU A 72 -8.86 11.95 4.37
CA GLU A 72 -7.99 12.33 5.49
C GLU A 72 -6.72 11.47 5.55
N PHE A 73 -6.84 10.15 5.27
CA PHE A 73 -5.70 9.22 5.31
C PHE A 73 -4.88 9.20 4.03
N PHE A 74 -5.54 9.25 2.87
CA PHE A 74 -4.90 8.98 1.58
C PHE A 74 -4.95 10.15 0.61
N GLY A 75 -5.66 11.22 0.94
CA GLY A 75 -5.81 12.37 0.05
C GLY A 75 -6.65 12.05 -1.18
N ASP A 76 -6.37 12.76 -2.26
CA ASP A 76 -7.07 12.64 -3.55
C ASP A 76 -6.35 11.75 -4.56
N LYS A 77 -5.24 11.11 -4.17
CA LYS A 77 -4.48 10.29 -5.11
C LYS A 77 -5.28 9.08 -5.58
N PRO A 78 -5.16 8.70 -6.85
CA PRO A 78 -5.72 7.46 -7.33
C PRO A 78 -5.14 6.26 -6.60
N THR A 79 -5.99 5.29 -6.26
CA THR A 79 -5.60 4.04 -5.64
C THR A 79 -6.00 2.88 -6.55
N PHE A 80 -5.02 2.12 -7.02
CA PHE A 80 -5.25 0.91 -7.81
C PHE A 80 -5.28 -0.29 -6.88
N VAL A 81 -6.34 -1.06 -6.93
CA VAL A 81 -6.51 -2.29 -6.14
C VAL A 81 -6.54 -3.48 -7.08
N PHE A 82 -5.56 -4.37 -6.93
CA PHE A 82 -5.49 -5.61 -7.70
C PHE A 82 -6.41 -6.66 -7.09
N THR A 83 -7.46 -7.02 -7.81
CA THR A 83 -8.46 -7.99 -7.37
C THR A 83 -9.22 -8.58 -8.55
N THR A 84 -9.68 -9.81 -8.40
CA THR A 84 -10.66 -10.44 -9.32
C THR A 84 -12.07 -10.40 -8.75
N ARG A 85 -12.22 -9.89 -7.52
CA ARG A 85 -13.51 -9.80 -6.82
C ARG A 85 -14.15 -8.43 -7.04
N ASP A 86 -15.48 -8.40 -6.89
CA ASP A 86 -16.23 -7.14 -6.84
C ASP A 86 -16.22 -6.66 -5.38
N LEU A 87 -15.42 -5.64 -5.11
CA LEU A 87 -15.22 -5.09 -3.76
C LEU A 87 -15.92 -3.76 -3.61
N PRO A 88 -16.37 -3.43 -2.38
CA PRO A 88 -16.96 -2.12 -2.10
C PRO A 88 -15.91 -1.02 -2.15
N ARG A 89 -16.39 0.19 -2.36
CA ARG A 89 -15.57 1.39 -2.52
C ARG A 89 -16.17 2.50 -1.64
N PRO A 90 -15.36 3.19 -0.82
CA PRO A 90 -15.85 4.35 -0.09
C PRO A 90 -16.37 5.42 -1.04
N GLU A 91 -17.48 6.05 -0.68
CA GLU A 91 -18.07 7.10 -1.51
C GLU A 91 -17.08 8.26 -1.71
N GLY A 92 -16.89 8.67 -2.95
CA GLY A 92 -15.98 9.77 -3.31
C GLY A 92 -14.50 9.41 -3.35
N ALA A 93 -14.11 8.18 -3.01
CA ALA A 93 -12.73 7.74 -3.11
C ALA A 93 -12.37 7.37 -4.56
N ASP A 94 -11.20 7.81 -5.02
CA ASP A 94 -10.69 7.42 -6.35
C ASP A 94 -10.00 6.06 -6.24
N VAL A 95 -10.80 5.01 -6.16
CA VAL A 95 -10.34 3.63 -6.12
C VAL A 95 -10.64 2.97 -7.46
N ARG A 96 -9.62 2.41 -8.09
CA ARG A 96 -9.69 1.79 -9.41
C ARG A 96 -9.31 0.33 -9.29
N PHE A 97 -10.26 -0.57 -9.54
CA PHE A 97 -10.01 -1.99 -9.49
C PHE A 97 -9.41 -2.48 -10.80
N VAL A 98 -8.34 -3.26 -10.68
CA VAL A 98 -7.64 -3.87 -11.81
C VAL A 98 -7.41 -5.36 -11.53
N SER A 99 -7.30 -6.14 -12.59
CA SER A 99 -7.01 -7.58 -12.49
C SER A 99 -5.98 -7.99 -13.53
N GLY A 100 -5.46 -9.19 -13.39
CA GLY A 100 -4.43 -9.71 -14.30
C GLY A 100 -3.01 -9.33 -13.90
N PRO A 101 -2.03 -9.58 -14.78
CA PRO A 101 -0.63 -9.31 -14.51
C PRO A 101 -0.35 -7.84 -14.25
N VAL A 102 0.60 -7.56 -13.35
CA VAL A 102 1.06 -6.19 -13.07
C VAL A 102 1.50 -5.48 -14.36
N SER A 103 2.20 -6.18 -15.25
CA SER A 103 2.67 -5.62 -16.51
C SER A 103 1.55 -5.04 -17.38
N ASP A 104 0.36 -5.59 -17.32
CA ASP A 104 -0.80 -5.10 -18.09
C ASP A 104 -1.38 -3.81 -17.49
N ALA A 105 -1.29 -3.65 -16.18
CA ALA A 105 -1.80 -2.46 -15.48
C ALA A 105 -0.77 -1.32 -15.39
N LEU A 106 0.51 -1.60 -15.55
CA LEU A 106 1.58 -0.60 -15.42
C LEU A 106 1.38 0.66 -16.26
N PRO A 107 1.00 0.58 -17.55
CA PRO A 107 0.79 1.79 -18.33
C PRO A 107 -0.23 2.74 -17.73
N ALA A 108 -1.37 2.22 -17.27
CA ALA A 108 -2.42 3.01 -16.65
C ALA A 108 -1.97 3.62 -15.30
N ILE A 109 -1.23 2.85 -14.51
CA ILE A 109 -0.69 3.31 -13.22
C ILE A 109 0.31 4.44 -13.43
N ARG A 110 1.23 4.29 -14.40
CA ARG A 110 2.23 5.32 -14.72
C ARG A 110 1.59 6.57 -15.31
N GLU A 111 0.56 6.43 -16.14
CA GLU A 111 -0.20 7.57 -16.67
C GLU A 111 -0.87 8.35 -15.53
N ALA A 112 -1.49 7.67 -14.59
CA ALA A 112 -2.11 8.31 -13.42
C ALA A 112 -1.08 9.00 -12.52
N ALA A 113 0.13 8.46 -12.39
CA ALA A 113 1.19 9.04 -11.58
C ALA A 113 1.88 10.24 -12.24
N GLY A 114 1.88 10.31 -13.59
CA GLY A 114 2.61 11.34 -14.31
C GLY A 114 4.10 11.26 -14.01
N THR A 115 4.66 12.33 -13.44
CA THR A 115 6.07 12.38 -13.03
C THR A 115 6.27 12.01 -11.54
N GLY A 116 5.19 11.75 -10.82
CA GLY A 116 5.23 11.42 -9.39
C GLY A 116 5.56 9.97 -9.10
N ASP A 117 5.89 9.70 -7.86
CA ASP A 117 6.18 8.36 -7.39
C ASP A 117 4.91 7.52 -7.20
N ILE A 118 5.09 6.21 -7.24
CA ILE A 118 4.05 5.22 -7.05
C ILE A 118 4.39 4.44 -5.78
N TRP A 119 3.45 4.42 -4.84
CA TRP A 119 3.58 3.68 -3.60
C TRP A 119 2.86 2.33 -3.70
N VAL A 120 3.63 1.26 -3.63
CA VAL A 120 3.08 -0.09 -3.45
C VAL A 120 2.94 -0.33 -1.94
N ALA A 121 1.71 -0.28 -1.46
CA ALA A 121 1.43 -0.41 -0.03
C ALA A 121 1.50 -1.87 0.46
N GLY A 122 1.24 -2.81 -0.41
CA GLY A 122 1.35 -4.22 -0.10
C GLY A 122 0.21 -5.07 -0.71
N GLY A 123 0.21 -6.33 -0.49
CA GLY A 123 1.23 -7.09 0.29
C GLY A 123 2.48 -7.46 -0.49
N GLY A 124 3.27 -8.31 0.16
CA GLY A 124 4.54 -8.74 -0.40
C GLY A 124 4.44 -9.48 -1.72
N ASP A 125 3.39 -10.28 -1.94
CA ASP A 125 3.17 -10.95 -3.21
C ASP A 125 2.99 -9.94 -4.35
N LEU A 126 2.20 -8.90 -4.14
CA LEU A 126 2.02 -7.83 -5.13
C LEU A 126 3.33 -7.09 -5.41
N ALA A 127 4.09 -6.75 -4.36
CA ALA A 127 5.40 -6.14 -4.52
C ALA A 127 6.36 -7.04 -5.30
N GLY A 128 6.33 -8.34 -5.06
CA GLY A 128 7.08 -9.33 -5.81
C GLY A 128 6.72 -9.36 -7.29
N GLN A 129 5.45 -9.20 -7.63
CA GLN A 129 5.00 -9.12 -9.02
C GLN A 129 5.53 -7.85 -9.72
N PHE A 130 5.62 -6.72 -9.01
CA PHE A 130 6.27 -5.52 -9.53
C PHE A 130 7.76 -5.74 -9.76
N LEU A 131 8.44 -6.44 -8.84
CA LEU A 131 9.85 -6.80 -8.99
C LEU A 131 10.07 -7.71 -10.19
N ASP A 132 9.26 -8.74 -10.35
CA ASP A 132 9.34 -9.68 -11.48
C ASP A 132 9.08 -9.01 -12.83
N ALA A 133 8.25 -7.97 -12.84
CA ALA A 133 8.02 -7.15 -14.04
C ALA A 133 9.14 -6.14 -14.31
N GLY A 134 10.20 -6.12 -13.50
CA GLY A 134 11.30 -5.16 -13.63
C GLY A 134 10.92 -3.71 -13.31
N ALA A 135 9.84 -3.51 -12.55
CA ALA A 135 9.26 -2.19 -12.32
C ALA A 135 9.51 -1.64 -10.91
N LEU A 136 9.93 -2.48 -9.95
CA LEU A 136 10.17 -2.03 -8.58
C LEU A 136 11.54 -1.35 -8.46
N ASP A 137 11.56 -0.10 -8.04
CA ASP A 137 12.78 0.70 -7.94
C ASP A 137 13.39 0.70 -6.54
N GLU A 138 12.55 0.75 -5.50
CA GLU A 138 13.01 0.83 -4.12
C GLU A 138 12.12 0.00 -3.19
N ILE A 139 12.73 -0.47 -2.11
CA ILE A 139 12.04 -1.07 -0.96
C ILE A 139 12.40 -0.24 0.27
N ALA A 140 11.40 0.31 0.92
CA ALA A 140 11.54 1.05 2.17
C ALA A 140 10.88 0.24 3.30
N LEU A 141 11.67 -0.21 4.27
CA LEU A 141 11.17 -1.02 5.38
C LEU A 141 11.30 -0.28 6.69
N SER A 142 10.19 -0.23 7.43
CA SER A 142 10.19 0.15 8.84
C SER A 142 10.16 -1.14 9.66
N ILE A 143 11.26 -1.46 10.33
CA ILE A 143 11.41 -2.73 11.05
C ILE A 143 11.02 -2.51 12.51
N ALA A 144 9.96 -3.17 12.95
CA ALA A 144 9.54 -3.14 14.34
C ALA A 144 10.32 -4.16 15.16
N PRO A 145 10.67 -3.85 16.42
CA PRO A 145 11.50 -4.73 17.28
C PRO A 145 10.68 -5.89 17.86
N VAL A 146 10.07 -6.68 16.99
CA VAL A 146 9.24 -7.83 17.36
C VAL A 146 9.40 -8.94 16.33
N THR A 147 9.27 -10.18 16.77
CA THR A 147 9.22 -11.36 15.90
C THR A 147 7.82 -11.96 15.87
N LEU A 148 7.44 -12.46 14.73
CA LEU A 148 6.17 -13.15 14.53
C LEU A 148 6.36 -14.63 14.18
#